data_4d73db8f7a95251a660ddf44c30dcb3e
#
_entry.id   4d73db8f7a95251a660ddf44c30dcb3e
#
_cell.length_a   1.000
_cell.length_b   1.000
_cell.length_c   1.000
_cell.angle_alpha   90.00
_cell.angle_beta   90.00
_cell.angle_gamma   90.00
#
_symmetry.space_group_name_H-M   'P 1'
#
loop_
_entity.id
_entity.type
_entity.pdbx_description
1 polymer ?
#
loop_
_entity_poly.entity_id
_entity_poly.type
_entity_poly.pdbx_seq_one_letter_code
_entity_poly.pdbx_strand_id
1 'polypeptide(L)'
;VAVRVGLNLQEGQDLILTAPAEALPLVRRVTAAAYRAGAGLVTPLLSDPEVTLARYREAGDHSFDRAPDWLYGGMAEAFGNGAARMAIVGDDPMLTASEDPERVSRAGKANSIAYKPALSHISNFKINWSILAWPGRAWAMRMFPDLDPDAAQTKLAEAIFAASRVSDENAVANWQAHNARLAERTAWLNDHRFDALHK
;
A
#
# COMPACT_ATOMS: atom_id res chain seq x y z
N VAL A 1 7.63 0.24 13.33
CA VAL A 1 7.83 1.35 12.38
C VAL A 1 6.54 1.63 11.62
N ALA A 2 5.97 0.67 10.85
CA ALA A 2 4.84 0.89 9.94
C ALA A 2 3.66 1.64 10.57
N VAL A 3 3.17 1.20 11.74
CA VAL A 3 1.99 1.78 12.39
C VAL A 3 2.32 3.13 13.08
N ARG A 4 3.41 3.17 13.86
CA ARG A 4 3.72 4.35 14.71
C ARG A 4 4.46 5.46 13.97
N VAL A 5 5.27 5.13 12.96
CA VAL A 5 6.08 6.11 12.21
C VAL A 5 5.48 6.32 10.82
N GLY A 6 5.38 5.25 10.03
CA GLY A 6 4.92 5.35 8.64
C GLY A 6 3.47 5.82 8.53
N LEU A 7 2.57 5.26 9.32
CA LEU A 7 1.16 5.66 9.34
C LEU A 7 0.86 6.79 10.31
N ASN A 8 1.59 6.86 11.42
CA ASN A 8 1.30 7.78 12.54
C ASN A 8 -0.16 7.63 13.03
N LEU A 9 -0.56 6.36 13.27
CA LEU A 9 -1.91 6.03 13.72
C LEU A 9 -2.23 6.72 15.04
N GLN A 10 -3.39 7.36 15.11
CA GLN A 10 -3.87 8.06 16.31
C GLN A 10 -4.72 7.13 17.18
N GLU A 11 -4.81 7.42 18.47
CA GLU A 11 -5.66 6.68 19.40
C GLU A 11 -7.14 6.81 19.00
N GLY A 12 -7.87 5.70 19.03
CA GLY A 12 -9.27 5.62 18.60
C GLY A 12 -9.49 5.67 17.09
N GLN A 13 -8.44 5.87 16.28
CA GLN A 13 -8.58 5.99 14.84
C GLN A 13 -8.83 4.62 14.19
N ASP A 14 -9.80 4.55 13.29
CA ASP A 14 -10.04 3.37 12.46
C ASP A 14 -8.97 3.22 11.38
N LEU A 15 -8.74 1.99 10.93
CA LEU A 15 -7.76 1.66 9.90
C LEU A 15 -8.38 0.77 8.82
N ILE A 16 -8.36 1.23 7.57
CA ILE A 16 -8.59 0.37 6.39
C ILE A 16 -7.24 -0.12 5.89
N LEU A 17 -7.09 -1.45 5.87
CA LEU A 17 -5.86 -2.14 5.49
C LEU A 17 -6.12 -3.00 4.24
N THR A 18 -5.57 -2.60 3.09
CA THR A 18 -5.65 -3.41 1.86
C THR A 18 -4.38 -4.23 1.67
N ALA A 19 -4.49 -5.48 1.24
CA ALA A 19 -3.34 -6.36 1.05
C ALA A 19 -3.64 -7.52 0.09
N PRO A 20 -2.63 -8.08 -0.61
CA PRO A 20 -2.76 -9.39 -1.24
C PRO A 20 -2.91 -10.47 -0.17
N ALA A 21 -3.68 -11.52 -0.48
CA ALA A 21 -3.91 -12.66 0.44
C ALA A 21 -2.59 -13.34 0.87
N GLU A 22 -1.60 -13.37 -0.01
CA GLU A 22 -0.25 -13.87 0.29
C GLU A 22 0.41 -13.12 1.47
N ALA A 23 0.09 -11.84 1.64
CA ALA A 23 0.63 -11.01 2.72
C ALA A 23 -0.09 -11.17 4.08
N LEU A 24 -1.01 -12.13 4.22
CA LEU A 24 -1.76 -12.37 5.45
C LEU A 24 -0.89 -12.47 6.72
N PRO A 25 0.33 -13.06 6.70
CA PRO A 25 1.22 -13.04 7.86
C PRO A 25 1.58 -11.63 8.32
N LEU A 26 1.82 -10.70 7.39
CA LEU A 26 2.10 -9.30 7.69
C LEU A 26 0.83 -8.55 8.13
N VAL A 27 -0.32 -8.80 7.48
CA VAL A 27 -1.63 -8.25 7.87
C VAL A 27 -1.92 -8.52 9.34
N ARG A 28 -1.75 -9.77 9.79
CA ARG A 28 -1.95 -10.16 11.20
C ARG A 28 -1.05 -9.38 12.17
N ARG A 29 0.22 -9.20 11.81
CA ARG A 29 1.20 -8.45 12.63
C ARG A 29 0.87 -6.96 12.68
N VAL A 30 0.50 -6.38 11.54
CA VAL A 30 0.10 -4.97 11.44
C VAL A 30 -1.17 -4.72 12.25
N THR A 31 -2.20 -5.57 12.11
CA THR A 31 -3.46 -5.48 12.85
C THR A 31 -3.21 -5.53 14.37
N ALA A 32 -2.43 -6.49 14.83
CA ALA A 32 -2.08 -6.58 16.25
C ALA A 32 -1.28 -5.36 16.74
N ALA A 33 -0.38 -4.82 15.90
CA ALA A 33 0.38 -3.62 16.23
C ALA A 33 -0.51 -2.37 16.23
N ALA A 34 -1.49 -2.27 15.34
CA ALA A 34 -2.45 -1.17 15.29
C ALA A 34 -3.31 -1.13 16.56
N TYR A 35 -3.87 -2.25 16.98
CA TYR A 35 -4.63 -2.32 18.25
C TYR A 35 -3.76 -1.99 19.47
N ARG A 36 -2.51 -2.47 19.52
CA ARG A 36 -1.57 -2.07 20.60
C ARG A 36 -1.19 -0.59 20.55
N ALA A 37 -1.39 0.07 19.43
CA ALA A 37 -1.18 1.52 19.29
C ALA A 37 -2.46 2.34 19.54
N GLY A 38 -3.57 1.69 19.91
CA GLY A 38 -4.83 2.35 20.23
C GLY A 38 -5.80 2.49 19.08
N ALA A 39 -5.67 1.71 17.97
CA ALA A 39 -6.64 1.73 16.89
C ALA A 39 -8.07 1.46 17.38
N GLY A 40 -9.06 2.12 16.79
CA GLY A 40 -10.48 1.84 16.99
C GLY A 40 -10.86 0.50 16.36
N LEU A 41 -11.13 0.50 15.06
CA LEU A 41 -11.42 -0.71 14.29
C LEU A 41 -10.42 -0.88 13.14
N VAL A 42 -9.87 -2.09 12.99
CA VAL A 42 -9.02 -2.45 11.84
C VAL A 42 -9.82 -3.32 10.88
N THR A 43 -10.03 -2.82 9.67
CA THR A 43 -10.78 -3.52 8.61
C THR A 43 -9.82 -3.97 7.50
N PRO A 44 -9.42 -5.25 7.45
CA PRO A 44 -8.60 -5.77 6.35
C PRO A 44 -9.46 -6.10 5.13
N LEU A 45 -9.00 -5.67 3.96
CA LEU A 45 -9.56 -6.00 2.65
C LEU A 45 -8.48 -6.76 1.86
N LEU A 46 -8.76 -8.01 1.54
CA LEU A 46 -7.79 -8.87 0.87
C LEU A 46 -8.14 -9.03 -0.62
N SER A 47 -7.12 -9.04 -1.47
CA SER A 47 -7.18 -9.37 -2.89
C SER A 47 -6.40 -10.65 -3.17
N ASP A 48 -6.79 -11.36 -4.23
CA ASP A 48 -6.10 -12.56 -4.70
C ASP A 48 -5.90 -12.47 -6.22
N PRO A 49 -4.68 -12.75 -6.73
CA PRO A 49 -4.39 -12.66 -8.15
C PRO A 49 -5.20 -13.64 -9.00
N GLU A 50 -5.42 -14.88 -8.53
CA GLU A 50 -6.20 -15.86 -9.29
C GLU A 50 -7.68 -15.47 -9.37
N VAL A 51 -8.23 -14.90 -8.30
CA VAL A 51 -9.60 -14.34 -8.31
C VAL A 51 -9.68 -13.17 -9.30
N THR A 52 -8.65 -12.34 -9.39
CA THR A 52 -8.58 -11.26 -10.36
C THR A 52 -8.53 -11.79 -11.80
N LEU A 53 -7.67 -12.79 -12.08
CA LEU A 53 -7.53 -13.41 -13.40
C LEU A 53 -8.81 -14.16 -13.82
N ALA A 54 -9.49 -14.83 -12.88
CA ALA A 54 -10.76 -15.50 -13.16
C ALA A 54 -11.80 -14.53 -13.77
N ARG A 55 -11.82 -13.26 -13.33
CA ARG A 55 -12.69 -12.25 -13.94
C ARG A 55 -12.35 -12.02 -15.42
N TYR A 56 -11.07 -11.91 -15.78
CA TYR A 56 -10.64 -11.67 -17.16
C TYR A 56 -10.91 -12.87 -18.08
N ARG A 57 -10.82 -14.09 -17.54
CA ARG A 57 -10.95 -15.33 -18.31
C ARG A 57 -12.40 -15.81 -18.45
N GLU A 58 -13.20 -15.64 -17.40
CA GLU A 58 -14.50 -16.29 -17.29
C GLU A 58 -15.69 -15.31 -17.32
N ALA A 59 -15.49 -14.03 -17.01
CA ALA A 59 -16.61 -13.11 -16.91
C ALA A 59 -17.10 -12.62 -18.26
N GLY A 60 -18.41 -12.38 -18.34
CA GLY A 60 -19.03 -11.74 -19.50
C GLY A 60 -18.52 -10.31 -19.72
N ASP A 61 -18.51 -9.86 -20.96
CA ASP A 61 -17.88 -8.60 -21.39
C ASP A 61 -18.36 -7.36 -20.62
N HIS A 62 -19.66 -7.31 -20.27
CA HIS A 62 -20.25 -6.23 -19.46
C HIS A 62 -19.64 -6.09 -18.05
N SER A 63 -18.93 -7.10 -17.56
CA SER A 63 -18.25 -7.06 -16.26
C SER A 63 -17.16 -6.00 -16.23
N PHE A 64 -16.47 -5.75 -17.36
CA PHE A 64 -15.30 -4.89 -17.40
C PHE A 64 -15.61 -3.39 -17.30
N ASP A 65 -16.87 -2.98 -17.51
CA ASP A 65 -17.33 -1.60 -17.31
C ASP A 65 -17.84 -1.33 -15.89
N ARG A 66 -17.70 -2.28 -14.98
CA ARG A 66 -18.21 -2.20 -13.61
C ARG A 66 -17.09 -2.25 -12.58
N ALA A 67 -17.33 -1.59 -11.46
CA ALA A 67 -16.50 -1.64 -10.27
C ALA A 67 -17.36 -1.91 -9.03
N PRO A 68 -16.79 -2.33 -7.90
CA PRO A 68 -17.54 -2.49 -6.65
C PRO A 68 -17.78 -1.11 -6.00
N ASP A 69 -18.72 -0.34 -6.53
CA ASP A 69 -19.03 1.04 -6.07
C ASP A 69 -19.35 1.10 -4.57
N TRP A 70 -20.05 0.08 -4.05
CA TRP A 70 -20.35 -0.04 -2.62
C TRP A 70 -19.08 -0.10 -1.76
N LEU A 71 -18.04 -0.79 -2.22
CA LEU A 71 -16.78 -0.91 -1.50
C LEU A 71 -16.03 0.43 -1.50
N TYR A 72 -15.88 1.04 -2.66
CA TYR A 72 -15.18 2.31 -2.79
C TYR A 72 -15.94 3.48 -2.15
N GLY A 73 -17.28 3.44 -2.20
CA GLY A 73 -18.14 4.37 -1.48
C GLY A 73 -17.98 4.25 0.03
N GLY A 74 -17.99 3.02 0.56
CA GLY A 74 -17.73 2.77 1.97
C GLY A 74 -16.32 3.20 2.42
N MET A 75 -15.30 2.98 1.57
CA MET A 75 -13.95 3.50 1.84
C MET A 75 -13.92 5.04 1.88
N ALA A 76 -14.59 5.70 0.93
CA ALA A 76 -14.67 7.16 0.90
C ALA A 76 -15.37 7.74 2.14
N GLU A 77 -16.44 7.10 2.59
CA GLU A 77 -17.15 7.45 3.83
C GLU A 77 -16.26 7.29 5.06
N ALA A 78 -15.59 6.13 5.19
CA ALA A 78 -14.68 5.86 6.30
C ALA A 78 -13.53 6.88 6.34
N PHE A 79 -12.95 7.21 5.19
CA PHE A 79 -11.90 8.24 5.09
C PHE A 79 -12.45 9.64 5.39
N GLY A 80 -13.69 9.94 4.99
CA GLY A 80 -14.38 11.17 5.35
C GLY A 80 -14.57 11.32 6.87
N ASN A 81 -14.74 10.20 7.56
CA ASN A 81 -14.83 10.10 9.02
C ASN A 81 -13.45 10.00 9.73
N GLY A 82 -12.35 10.14 8.99
CA GLY A 82 -11.01 10.20 9.56
C GLY A 82 -10.28 8.87 9.68
N ALA A 83 -10.80 7.78 9.11
CA ALA A 83 -10.08 6.50 9.11
C ALA A 83 -8.74 6.62 8.37
N ALA A 84 -7.70 6.01 8.93
CA ALA A 84 -6.39 5.90 8.30
C ALA A 84 -6.41 4.85 7.18
N ARG A 85 -5.50 4.98 6.20
CA ARG A 85 -5.30 4.00 5.14
C ARG A 85 -3.91 3.36 5.20
N MET A 86 -3.85 2.05 5.18
CA MET A 86 -2.60 1.33 4.91
C MET A 86 -2.80 0.36 3.73
N ALA A 87 -1.86 0.36 2.79
CA ALA A 87 -1.81 -0.63 1.72
C ALA A 87 -0.55 -1.47 1.87
N ILE A 88 -0.71 -2.78 1.77
CA ILE A 88 0.40 -3.71 1.57
C ILE A 88 0.37 -4.09 0.10
N VAL A 89 1.48 -3.88 -0.60
CA VAL A 89 1.64 -4.16 -2.04
C VAL A 89 2.77 -5.15 -2.25
N GLY A 90 2.65 -6.01 -3.22
CA GLY A 90 3.63 -7.06 -3.52
C GLY A 90 3.14 -8.03 -4.59
N ASP A 91 2.07 -7.64 -5.30
CA ASP A 91 1.48 -8.41 -6.38
C ASP A 91 2.45 -8.54 -7.58
N ASP A 92 2.16 -9.49 -8.48
CA ASP A 92 2.86 -9.60 -9.76
C ASP A 92 2.58 -8.34 -10.61
N PRO A 93 3.62 -7.54 -10.94
CA PRO A 93 3.42 -6.34 -11.77
C PRO A 93 2.96 -6.67 -13.19
N MET A 94 3.08 -7.94 -13.62
CA MET A 94 2.68 -8.40 -14.95
C MET A 94 1.45 -9.30 -14.91
N LEU A 95 0.68 -9.29 -13.83
CA LEU A 95 -0.46 -10.19 -13.62
C LEU A 95 -1.42 -10.24 -14.83
N THR A 96 -1.72 -9.10 -15.41
CA THR A 96 -2.67 -8.97 -16.52
C THR A 96 -1.99 -8.84 -17.91
N ALA A 97 -0.69 -9.06 -18.01
CA ALA A 97 0.06 -8.84 -19.26
C ALA A 97 -0.34 -9.77 -20.40
N SER A 98 -0.88 -10.95 -20.08
CA SER A 98 -1.38 -11.93 -21.06
C SER A 98 -2.88 -11.83 -21.32
N GLU A 99 -3.60 -10.97 -20.61
CA GLU A 99 -5.04 -10.78 -20.75
C GLU A 99 -5.36 -9.75 -21.85
N ASP A 100 -6.61 -9.72 -22.31
CA ASP A 100 -7.06 -8.77 -23.35
C ASP A 100 -6.83 -7.31 -22.88
N PRO A 101 -5.98 -6.52 -23.59
CA PRO A 101 -5.67 -5.15 -23.19
C PRO A 101 -6.88 -4.21 -23.14
N GLU A 102 -7.90 -4.42 -23.99
CA GLU A 102 -9.11 -3.62 -23.99
C GLU A 102 -9.91 -3.87 -22.71
N ARG A 103 -10.09 -5.14 -22.32
CA ARG A 103 -10.76 -5.53 -21.08
C ARG A 103 -10.00 -4.99 -19.86
N VAL A 104 -8.68 -5.09 -19.84
CA VAL A 104 -7.83 -4.55 -18.76
C VAL A 104 -8.01 -3.04 -18.65
N SER A 105 -7.99 -2.32 -19.77
CA SER A 105 -8.19 -0.87 -19.81
C SER A 105 -9.57 -0.46 -19.30
N ARG A 106 -10.63 -1.12 -19.74
CA ARG A 106 -12.03 -0.84 -19.31
C ARG A 106 -12.21 -1.07 -17.82
N ALA A 107 -11.75 -2.22 -17.31
CA ALA A 107 -11.81 -2.53 -15.90
C ALA A 107 -11.01 -1.52 -15.05
N GLY A 108 -9.81 -1.16 -15.50
CA GLY A 108 -8.99 -0.14 -14.86
C GLY A 108 -9.68 1.22 -14.81
N LYS A 109 -10.30 1.65 -15.91
CA LYS A 109 -11.08 2.89 -15.98
C LYS A 109 -12.29 2.88 -15.04
N ALA A 110 -13.07 1.81 -15.01
CA ALA A 110 -14.22 1.67 -14.12
C ALA A 110 -13.79 1.75 -12.64
N ASN A 111 -12.73 1.02 -12.26
CA ASN A 111 -12.17 1.07 -10.92
C ASN A 111 -11.66 2.47 -10.54
N SER A 112 -10.95 3.14 -11.45
CA SER A 112 -10.41 4.48 -11.20
C SER A 112 -11.51 5.51 -10.97
N ILE A 113 -12.60 5.43 -11.72
CA ILE A 113 -13.77 6.32 -11.55
C ILE A 113 -14.43 6.07 -10.20
N ALA A 114 -14.70 4.82 -9.85
CA ALA A 114 -15.34 4.44 -8.61
C ALA A 114 -14.48 4.78 -7.37
N TYR A 115 -13.16 4.60 -7.47
CA TYR A 115 -12.23 4.89 -6.36
C TYR A 115 -11.92 6.37 -6.18
N LYS A 116 -12.20 7.23 -7.16
CA LYS A 116 -11.84 8.66 -7.13
C LYS A 116 -12.29 9.40 -5.85
N PRO A 117 -13.49 9.20 -5.29
CA PRO A 117 -13.88 9.85 -4.04
C PRO A 117 -12.97 9.46 -2.87
N ALA A 118 -12.65 8.19 -2.70
CA ALA A 118 -11.74 7.70 -1.67
C ALA A 118 -10.31 8.21 -1.89
N LEU A 119 -9.82 8.17 -3.14
CA LEU A 119 -8.50 8.66 -3.50
C LEU A 119 -8.32 10.15 -3.19
N SER A 120 -9.38 10.97 -3.30
CA SER A 120 -9.29 12.40 -3.02
C SER A 120 -8.91 12.71 -1.56
N HIS A 121 -9.30 11.87 -0.60
CA HIS A 121 -8.90 12.02 0.80
C HIS A 121 -7.40 11.76 0.98
N ILE A 122 -6.85 10.81 0.23
CA ILE A 122 -5.44 10.43 0.26
C ILE A 122 -4.59 11.51 -0.40
N SER A 123 -4.94 11.89 -1.64
CA SER A 123 -4.17 12.84 -2.46
C SER A 123 -4.14 14.26 -1.91
N ASN A 124 -5.20 14.65 -1.18
CA ASN A 124 -5.29 15.96 -0.53
C ASN A 124 -4.80 15.92 0.94
N PHE A 125 -4.14 14.82 1.36
CA PHE A 125 -3.60 14.67 2.72
C PHE A 125 -4.64 14.90 3.83
N LYS A 126 -5.91 14.56 3.57
CA LYS A 126 -6.99 14.68 4.57
C LYS A 126 -6.95 13.59 5.62
N ILE A 127 -6.31 12.49 5.32
CA ILE A 127 -6.08 11.34 6.20
C ILE A 127 -4.60 10.96 6.21
N ASN A 128 -4.17 10.32 7.27
CA ASN A 128 -2.86 9.68 7.31
C ASN A 128 -2.90 8.35 6.53
N TRP A 129 -1.86 8.10 5.73
CA TRP A 129 -1.76 6.89 4.93
C TRP A 129 -0.32 6.40 4.79
N SER A 130 -0.17 5.12 4.54
CA SER A 130 1.13 4.49 4.30
C SER A 130 1.01 3.32 3.33
N ILE A 131 2.09 3.03 2.63
CA ILE A 131 2.22 1.86 1.77
C ILE A 131 3.41 1.04 2.26
N LEU A 132 3.19 -0.27 2.42
CA LEU A 132 4.22 -1.24 2.79
C LEU A 132 4.45 -2.21 1.62
N ALA A 133 5.70 -2.60 1.42
CA ALA A 133 6.02 -3.66 0.49
C ALA A 133 5.94 -5.04 1.17
N TRP A 134 5.36 -6.01 0.46
CA TRP A 134 5.42 -7.44 0.76
C TRP A 134 6.30 -8.12 -0.29
N PRO A 135 7.23 -9.01 0.07
CA PRO A 135 8.05 -9.73 -0.90
C PRO A 135 7.21 -10.83 -1.57
N GLY A 136 6.26 -10.45 -2.44
CA GLY A 136 5.42 -11.38 -3.17
C GLY A 136 6.24 -12.33 -4.04
N ARG A 137 5.82 -13.61 -4.12
CA ARG A 137 6.58 -14.66 -4.81
C ARG A 137 6.83 -14.32 -6.28
N ALA A 138 5.82 -13.87 -7.00
CA ALA A 138 5.95 -13.51 -8.42
C ALA A 138 6.90 -12.33 -8.62
N TRP A 139 6.81 -11.31 -7.78
CA TRP A 139 7.75 -10.17 -7.81
C TRP A 139 9.17 -10.62 -7.49
N ALA A 140 9.37 -11.45 -6.48
CA ALA A 140 10.68 -11.96 -6.08
C ALA A 140 11.37 -12.73 -7.22
N MET A 141 10.65 -13.63 -7.89
CA MET A 141 11.14 -14.39 -9.03
C MET A 141 11.54 -13.52 -10.23
N ARG A 142 10.88 -12.37 -10.42
CA ARG A 142 11.27 -11.41 -11.46
C ARG A 142 12.54 -10.64 -11.12
N MET A 143 12.72 -10.31 -9.84
CA MET A 143 13.91 -9.61 -9.37
C MET A 143 15.15 -10.52 -9.30
N PHE A 144 14.95 -11.79 -9.03
CA PHE A 144 16.01 -12.78 -8.81
C PHE A 144 15.71 -14.09 -9.56
N PRO A 145 15.71 -14.07 -10.90
CA PRO A 145 15.27 -15.21 -11.73
C PRO A 145 16.16 -16.45 -11.61
N ASP A 146 17.40 -16.28 -11.17
CA ASP A 146 18.38 -17.36 -11.03
C ASP A 146 18.28 -18.09 -9.69
N LEU A 147 17.44 -17.64 -8.77
CA LEU A 147 17.23 -18.24 -7.45
C LEU A 147 15.98 -19.12 -7.44
N ASP A 148 15.96 -20.09 -6.54
CA ASP A 148 14.71 -20.78 -6.23
C ASP A 148 13.71 -19.79 -5.58
N PRO A 149 12.38 -20.06 -5.66
CA PRO A 149 11.38 -19.10 -5.23
C PRO A 149 11.48 -18.66 -3.77
N ASP A 150 11.89 -19.53 -2.86
CA ASP A 150 11.97 -19.22 -1.44
C ASP A 150 13.22 -18.39 -1.14
N ALA A 151 14.35 -18.70 -1.78
CA ALA A 151 15.56 -17.89 -1.72
C ALA A 151 15.36 -16.50 -2.35
N ALA A 152 14.66 -16.42 -3.49
CA ALA A 152 14.32 -15.16 -4.13
C ALA A 152 13.45 -14.28 -3.22
N GLN A 153 12.43 -14.88 -2.58
CA GLN A 153 11.52 -14.19 -1.67
C GLN A 153 12.25 -13.69 -0.41
N THR A 154 13.14 -14.50 0.14
CA THR A 154 14.00 -14.11 1.27
C THR A 154 14.89 -12.93 0.91
N LYS A 155 15.56 -12.99 -0.23
CA LYS A 155 16.45 -11.92 -0.71
C LYS A 155 15.69 -10.62 -0.99
N LEU A 156 14.47 -10.70 -1.53
CA LEU A 156 13.60 -9.53 -1.71
C LEU A 156 13.18 -8.95 -0.37
N ALA A 157 12.85 -9.78 0.63
CA ALA A 157 12.52 -9.31 1.97
C ALA A 157 13.68 -8.56 2.62
N GLU A 158 14.90 -9.08 2.52
CA GLU A 158 16.12 -8.41 3.02
C GLU A 158 16.32 -7.05 2.35
N ALA A 159 16.14 -6.96 1.03
CA ALA A 159 16.26 -5.72 0.28
C ALA A 159 15.19 -4.69 0.72
N ILE A 160 13.93 -5.13 0.93
CA ILE A 160 12.84 -4.29 1.44
C ILE A 160 13.18 -3.77 2.83
N PHE A 161 13.67 -4.62 3.74
CA PHE A 161 14.01 -4.22 5.10
C PHE A 161 15.18 -3.23 5.11
N ALA A 162 16.21 -3.47 4.31
CA ALA A 162 17.34 -2.54 4.18
C ALA A 162 16.90 -1.19 3.63
N ALA A 163 16.12 -1.17 2.54
CA ALA A 163 15.60 0.06 1.93
C ALA A 163 14.67 0.83 2.88
N SER A 164 13.87 0.11 3.68
CA SER A 164 12.95 0.67 4.67
C SER A 164 13.63 1.02 6.01
N ARG A 165 14.92 0.75 6.17
CA ARG A 165 15.68 1.02 7.42
C ARG A 165 15.06 0.38 8.66
N VAL A 166 14.57 -0.86 8.51
CA VAL A 166 13.91 -1.61 9.58
C VAL A 166 14.68 -2.88 9.97
N SER A 167 15.96 -2.93 9.63
CA SER A 167 16.82 -4.11 9.82
C SER A 167 17.38 -4.24 11.25
N ASP A 168 17.15 -3.26 12.14
CA ASP A 168 17.61 -3.32 13.52
C ASP A 168 16.50 -3.10 14.56
N GLU A 169 16.79 -3.43 15.82
CA GLU A 169 15.83 -3.32 16.94
C GLU A 169 15.45 -1.86 17.26
N ASN A 170 16.28 -0.89 16.89
CA ASN A 170 16.09 0.53 17.14
C ASN A 170 15.42 1.25 15.97
N ALA A 171 14.83 0.53 15.01
CA ALA A 171 14.28 1.10 13.81
C ALA A 171 13.30 2.28 14.02
N VAL A 172 12.53 2.29 15.12
CA VAL A 172 11.63 3.42 15.45
C VAL A 172 12.44 4.67 15.79
N ALA A 173 13.45 4.56 16.67
CA ALA A 173 14.30 5.69 17.05
C ALA A 173 15.12 6.20 15.85
N ASN A 174 15.62 5.30 15.00
CA ASN A 174 16.34 5.64 13.78
C ASN A 174 15.47 6.43 12.80
N TRP A 175 14.21 6.06 12.64
CA TRP A 175 13.26 6.80 11.82
C TRP A 175 12.92 8.17 12.42
N GLN A 176 12.75 8.27 13.73
CA GLN A 176 12.52 9.56 14.41
C GLN A 176 13.70 10.52 14.18
N ALA A 177 14.93 10.03 14.37
CA ALA A 177 16.13 10.81 14.10
C ALA A 177 16.28 11.19 12.62
N HIS A 178 15.89 10.29 11.70
CA HIS A 178 15.87 10.57 10.27
C HIS A 178 14.86 11.67 9.91
N ASN A 179 13.64 11.59 10.44
CA ASN A 179 12.60 12.59 10.23
C ASN A 179 13.00 13.97 10.77
N ALA A 180 13.65 14.02 11.94
CA ALA A 180 14.19 15.29 12.47
C ALA A 180 15.19 15.93 11.51
N ARG A 181 16.15 15.14 10.98
CA ARG A 181 17.10 15.65 9.96
C ARG A 181 16.44 16.10 8.67
N LEU A 182 15.37 15.42 8.24
CA LEU A 182 14.61 15.85 7.05
C LEU A 182 13.89 17.18 7.31
N ALA A 183 13.30 17.35 8.50
CA ALA A 183 12.65 18.59 8.91
C ALA A 183 13.62 19.78 8.91
N GLU A 184 14.82 19.59 9.48
CA GLU A 184 15.89 20.60 9.46
C GLU A 184 16.28 21.01 8.03
N ARG A 185 16.48 20.02 7.14
CA ARG A 185 16.80 20.30 5.73
C ARG A 185 15.67 21.01 4.99
N THR A 186 14.42 20.62 5.28
CA THR A 186 13.23 21.26 4.69
C THR A 186 13.12 22.71 5.16
N ALA A 187 13.33 22.99 6.44
CA ALA A 187 13.35 24.35 6.97
C ALA A 187 14.45 25.18 6.28
N TRP A 188 15.67 24.63 6.19
CA TRP A 188 16.79 25.30 5.51
C TRP A 188 16.45 25.65 4.04
N LEU A 189 15.88 24.70 3.26
CA LEU A 189 15.47 24.94 1.87
C LEU A 189 14.40 26.03 1.77
N ASN A 190 13.41 26.01 2.65
CA ASN A 190 12.34 27.00 2.66
C ASN A 190 12.83 28.41 3.02
N ASP A 191 13.78 28.50 3.95
CA ASP A 191 14.39 29.79 4.36
C ASP A 191 15.17 30.44 3.22
N HIS A 192 15.81 29.64 2.36
CA HIS A 192 16.58 30.13 1.22
C HIS A 192 15.72 30.58 0.03
N ARG A 193 14.45 30.17 -0.02
CA ARG A 193 13.47 30.56 -1.07
C ARG A 193 14.02 30.47 -2.49
N PHE A 194 14.65 29.35 -2.83
CA PHE A 194 15.21 29.14 -4.17
C PHE A 194 14.12 29.24 -5.24
N ASP A 195 14.39 29.99 -6.31
CA ASP A 195 13.47 30.09 -7.45
C ASP A 195 13.47 28.83 -8.33
N ALA A 196 14.57 28.10 -8.37
CA ALA A 196 14.73 26.88 -9.16
C ALA A 196 15.78 25.95 -8.56
N LEU A 197 15.60 24.64 -8.82
CA LEU A 197 16.61 23.61 -8.58
C LEU A 197 17.11 23.10 -9.93
N HIS A 198 18.39 23.21 -10.19
CA HIS A 198 19.04 22.61 -11.35
C HIS A 198 19.54 21.22 -10.99
N LYS A 199 19.24 20.24 -11.88
CA LYS A 199 19.60 18.82 -11.71
C LYS A 199 20.88 18.52 -12.45
#